data_e84fc51ec0924edc7992983487b9f265
#
_entry.id   e84fc51ec0924edc7992983487b9f265
#
_cell.length_a   1.000
_cell.length_b   1.000
_cell.length_c   1.000
_cell.angle_alpha   90.00
_cell.angle_beta   90.00
_cell.angle_gamma   90.00
#
_symmetry.space_group_name_H-M   'P 1'
#
loop_
_entity.id
_entity.type
_entity.pdbx_description
1 polymer ?
#
loop_
_entity_poly.entity_id
_entity_poly.type
_entity_poly.pdbx_seq_one_letter_code
_entity_poly.pdbx_strand_id
1 'polypeptide(L)'
;MMNVQPAPSPAINADERSHEADHPTSPVALFGADQPLKLDCGVDLSPFQIAYQTYGELDAARSNAILICHALTGDQHVASIHPVTGKPGWWETMVGPGRPLDTKRYFIVCSNVIGGCMGSTGPASTNARTGKPWGLDFPVVTIPDMVRAQAMLLDRLGITTLFCVVGGSMGGMQALQWTAAYPSRVFSALAIACSTRHSAQNIAFHELGRQAVMADPEWHNGSYADHATHPHRGLAVARMAAHITYLSDAALHRKFGRRMQDRELPTFSFDADFQVESYLRYQGSSFVERFDANSYLYLTRAMDYFDIAADHNGVLAQAFLGIQTRFCVVSFTSDWLFPT
;
A
#
# COMPACT_ATOMS: atom_id res chain seq x y z
N MET A 1 -0.82 -6.50 35.52
CA MET A 1 0.02 -6.88 34.38
C MET A 1 0.76 -5.64 33.92
N MET A 2 2.06 -5.59 34.12
CA MET A 2 2.88 -4.43 33.75
C MET A 2 2.80 -4.21 32.25
N ASN A 3 2.31 -3.04 31.83
CA ASN A 3 2.26 -2.59 30.46
C ASN A 3 3.68 -2.15 30.09
N VAL A 4 4.48 -3.07 29.52
CA VAL A 4 5.79 -2.73 28.98
C VAL A 4 5.53 -1.91 27.72
N GLN A 5 5.74 -0.60 27.77
CA GLN A 5 5.86 0.19 26.55
C GLN A 5 6.99 -0.41 25.72
N PRO A 6 6.78 -0.72 24.43
CA PRO A 6 7.88 -1.09 23.58
C PRO A 6 8.87 0.07 23.56
N ALA A 7 10.14 -0.23 23.75
CA ALA A 7 11.20 0.75 23.59
C ALA A 7 11.05 1.45 22.21
N PRO A 8 11.35 2.75 22.10
CA PRO A 8 11.34 3.42 20.82
C PRO A 8 12.25 2.63 19.86
N SER A 9 11.72 2.29 18.70
CA SER A 9 12.53 1.68 17.63
C SER A 9 13.73 2.61 17.37
N PRO A 10 14.94 2.08 17.15
CA PRO A 10 16.05 2.94 16.75
C PRO A 10 15.64 3.77 15.55
N ALA A 11 15.97 5.05 15.56
CA ALA A 11 15.70 5.95 14.44
C ALA A 11 16.34 5.37 13.18
N ILE A 12 15.49 5.10 12.17
CA ILE A 12 15.95 4.54 10.90
C ILE A 12 16.66 5.66 10.14
N ASN A 13 17.86 5.36 9.65
CA ASN A 13 18.66 6.30 8.91
C ASN A 13 17.96 6.69 7.60
N ALA A 14 17.90 7.98 7.27
CA ALA A 14 17.32 8.47 6.00
C ALA A 14 18.01 7.83 4.78
N ASP A 15 19.28 7.47 4.90
CA ASP A 15 20.04 6.78 3.87
C ASP A 15 19.53 5.36 3.58
N GLU A 16 18.99 4.65 4.58
CA GLU A 16 18.47 3.30 4.38
C GLU A 16 17.16 3.31 3.59
N ARG A 17 16.32 4.32 3.76
CA ARG A 17 15.06 4.47 3.01
C ARG A 17 15.31 4.84 1.55
N SER A 18 16.22 5.77 1.30
CA SER A 18 16.61 6.14 -0.07
C SER A 18 17.27 4.97 -0.78
N HIS A 19 18.06 4.17 -0.06
CA HIS A 19 18.65 2.95 -0.58
C HIS A 19 17.59 1.93 -1.01
N GLU A 20 16.59 1.62 -0.15
CA GLU A 20 15.52 0.66 -0.48
C GLU A 20 14.62 1.12 -1.64
N ALA A 21 14.50 2.43 -1.90
CA ALA A 21 13.74 2.93 -3.04
C ALA A 21 14.39 2.60 -4.39
N ASP A 22 15.72 2.64 -4.47
CA ASP A 22 16.49 2.42 -5.70
C ASP A 22 17.12 1.03 -5.76
N HIS A 23 17.61 0.53 -4.63
CA HIS A 23 18.39 -0.72 -4.50
C HIS A 23 17.79 -1.60 -3.40
N PRO A 24 16.55 -2.10 -3.60
CA PRO A 24 15.90 -2.89 -2.57
C PRO A 24 16.65 -4.20 -2.31
N THR A 25 16.57 -4.66 -1.07
CA THR A 25 17.09 -5.98 -0.68
C THR A 25 16.28 -7.13 -1.28
N SER A 26 15.04 -6.86 -1.70
CA SER A 26 14.18 -7.82 -2.40
C SER A 26 14.58 -7.96 -3.88
N PRO A 27 14.23 -9.09 -4.53
CA PRO A 27 14.38 -9.24 -5.98
C PRO A 27 13.68 -8.12 -6.75
N VAL A 28 14.25 -7.73 -7.89
CA VAL A 28 13.66 -6.77 -8.82
C VAL A 28 13.52 -7.35 -10.22
N ALA A 29 12.42 -7.01 -10.88
CA ALA A 29 12.23 -7.20 -12.31
C ALA A 29 12.45 -5.86 -13.01
N LEU A 30 13.45 -5.82 -13.89
CA LEU A 30 13.80 -4.62 -14.68
C LEU A 30 13.09 -4.68 -16.03
N PHE A 31 12.50 -3.55 -16.46
CA PHE A 31 11.87 -3.39 -17.76
C PHE A 31 12.53 -2.22 -18.52
N GLY A 32 13.03 -2.52 -19.70
CA GLY A 32 13.75 -1.56 -20.55
C GLY A 32 12.84 -0.79 -21.50
N ALA A 33 13.46 -0.06 -22.42
CA ALA A 33 12.77 0.76 -23.41
C ALA A 33 11.92 -0.04 -24.42
N ASP A 34 12.21 -1.30 -24.58
CA ASP A 34 11.47 -2.25 -25.41
C ASP A 34 10.16 -2.74 -24.78
N GLN A 35 9.99 -2.51 -23.48
CA GLN A 35 8.83 -2.94 -22.69
C GLN A 35 8.31 -1.81 -21.79
N PRO A 36 7.88 -0.67 -22.33
CA PRO A 36 7.38 0.43 -21.51
C PRO A 36 6.05 0.08 -20.84
N LEU A 37 5.86 0.55 -19.62
CA LEU A 37 4.54 0.54 -18.98
C LEU A 37 3.73 1.72 -19.50
N LYS A 38 2.68 1.44 -20.25
CA LYS A 38 1.74 2.46 -20.74
C LYS A 38 0.80 2.87 -19.62
N LEU A 39 0.93 4.11 -19.18
CA LEU A 39 0.12 4.66 -18.10
C LEU A 39 -1.17 5.30 -18.62
N ASP A 40 -2.22 5.28 -17.80
CA ASP A 40 -3.52 5.89 -18.13
C ASP A 40 -3.41 7.41 -18.35
N CYS A 41 -2.41 8.06 -17.74
CA CYS A 41 -2.12 9.48 -17.98
C CYS A 41 -1.48 9.77 -19.34
N GLY A 42 -1.29 8.76 -20.19
CA GLY A 42 -0.73 8.88 -21.55
C GLY A 42 0.79 8.89 -21.61
N VAL A 43 1.48 8.65 -20.51
CA VAL A 43 2.96 8.54 -20.46
C VAL A 43 3.38 7.09 -20.57
N ASP A 44 4.41 6.82 -21.37
CA ASP A 44 5.12 5.55 -21.39
C ASP A 44 6.24 5.59 -20.36
N LEU A 45 6.07 4.90 -19.22
CA LEU A 45 7.09 4.82 -18.18
C LEU A 45 8.16 3.81 -18.57
N SER A 46 9.39 4.28 -18.79
CA SER A 46 10.54 3.46 -19.19
C SER A 46 11.86 4.22 -19.00
N PRO A 47 12.93 3.58 -18.52
CA PRO A 47 12.93 2.27 -17.88
C PRO A 47 12.20 2.29 -16.53
N PHE A 48 11.76 1.12 -16.06
CA PHE A 48 11.19 0.98 -14.71
C PHE A 48 11.53 -0.38 -14.10
N GLN A 49 11.38 -0.49 -12.80
CA GLN A 49 11.56 -1.73 -12.05
C GLN A 49 10.39 -2.02 -11.14
N ILE A 50 10.20 -3.31 -10.84
CA ILE A 50 9.22 -3.80 -9.88
C ILE A 50 9.97 -4.65 -8.84
N ALA A 51 9.95 -4.21 -7.59
CA ALA A 51 10.43 -5.00 -6.46
C ALA A 51 9.34 -6.00 -6.05
N TYR A 52 9.73 -7.22 -5.70
CA TYR A 52 8.78 -8.26 -5.32
C TYR A 52 9.39 -9.25 -4.33
N GLN A 53 8.54 -10.03 -3.67
CA GLN A 53 8.92 -11.20 -2.89
C GLN A 53 8.10 -12.40 -3.33
N THR A 54 8.71 -13.60 -3.17
CA THR A 54 8.02 -14.86 -3.41
C THR A 54 8.19 -15.80 -2.23
N TYR A 55 7.18 -16.63 -1.99
CA TYR A 55 7.18 -17.61 -0.90
C TYR A 55 6.61 -18.94 -1.42
N GLY A 56 7.25 -20.05 -1.05
CA GLY A 56 6.88 -21.38 -1.54
C GLY A 56 7.46 -21.69 -2.93
N GLU A 57 6.95 -22.71 -3.58
CA GLU A 57 7.43 -23.20 -4.87
C GLU A 57 6.28 -23.27 -5.90
N LEU A 58 6.58 -22.84 -7.12
CA LEU A 58 5.65 -22.94 -8.24
C LEU A 58 5.59 -24.40 -8.70
N ASP A 59 4.39 -24.97 -8.78
CA ASP A 59 4.20 -26.35 -9.22
C ASP A 59 4.53 -26.53 -10.72
N ALA A 60 4.72 -27.78 -11.14
CA ALA A 60 5.08 -28.09 -12.53
C ALA A 60 3.98 -27.63 -13.52
N ALA A 61 2.72 -27.61 -13.10
CA ALA A 61 1.58 -27.14 -13.89
C ALA A 61 1.42 -25.62 -13.85
N ARG A 62 2.18 -24.92 -13.00
CA ARG A 62 2.10 -23.47 -12.76
C ARG A 62 0.68 -23.01 -12.39
N SER A 63 -0.03 -23.84 -11.61
CA SER A 63 -1.45 -23.65 -11.29
C SER A 63 -1.70 -23.21 -9.84
N ASN A 64 -0.66 -23.17 -9.00
CA ASN A 64 -0.75 -22.88 -7.57
C ASN A 64 -0.33 -21.45 -7.20
N ALA A 65 -0.19 -20.55 -8.17
CA ALA A 65 0.25 -19.17 -7.91
C ALA A 65 -0.83 -18.33 -7.26
N ILE A 66 -0.49 -17.63 -6.17
CA ILE A 66 -1.33 -16.63 -5.51
C ILE A 66 -0.63 -15.27 -5.57
N LEU A 67 -1.33 -14.26 -6.10
CA LEU A 67 -0.86 -12.88 -6.05
C LEU A 67 -1.47 -12.18 -4.83
N ILE A 68 -0.61 -11.67 -3.95
CA ILE A 68 -1.02 -10.78 -2.86
C ILE A 68 -0.81 -9.33 -3.31
N CYS A 69 -1.88 -8.55 -3.26
CA CYS A 69 -1.87 -7.12 -3.52
C CYS A 69 -1.87 -6.36 -2.19
N HIS A 70 -0.81 -5.62 -1.90
CA HIS A 70 -0.72 -4.90 -0.63
C HIS A 70 -1.60 -3.64 -0.59
N ALA A 71 -1.95 -3.19 0.62
CA ALA A 71 -2.69 -1.96 0.86
C ALA A 71 -1.79 -0.73 0.69
N LEU A 72 -2.36 0.49 0.71
CA LEU A 72 -1.68 1.77 0.53
C LEU A 72 -0.31 1.85 1.20
N THR A 73 -0.21 1.41 2.43
CA THR A 73 0.99 1.52 3.26
C THR A 73 1.74 0.20 3.46
N GLY A 74 1.40 -0.82 2.67
CA GLY A 74 2.12 -2.09 2.61
C GLY A 74 3.24 -2.07 1.58
N ASP A 75 3.86 -3.23 1.42
CA ASP A 75 4.95 -3.48 0.49
C ASP A 75 5.03 -4.99 0.18
N GLN A 76 6.08 -5.42 -0.52
CA GLN A 76 6.29 -6.82 -0.90
C GLN A 76 6.66 -7.74 0.27
N HIS A 77 7.06 -7.22 1.44
CA HIS A 77 7.50 -8.02 2.58
C HIS A 77 6.33 -8.56 3.40
N VAL A 78 5.60 -9.51 2.83
CA VAL A 78 4.38 -10.09 3.43
C VAL A 78 4.67 -10.97 4.64
N ALA A 79 5.70 -11.82 4.55
CA ALA A 79 6.08 -12.78 5.59
C ALA A 79 7.59 -12.82 5.90
N SER A 80 8.42 -12.12 5.13
CA SER A 80 9.84 -11.93 5.41
C SER A 80 10.05 -10.79 6.42
N ILE A 81 11.23 -10.75 7.04
CA ILE A 81 11.61 -9.61 7.88
C ILE A 81 11.74 -8.37 6.99
N HIS A 82 11.09 -7.29 7.39
CA HIS A 82 11.11 -6.03 6.68
C HIS A 82 12.49 -5.36 6.83
N PRO A 83 13.21 -5.02 5.74
CA PRO A 83 14.60 -4.58 5.80
C PRO A 83 14.80 -3.27 6.55
N VAL A 84 13.86 -2.33 6.40
CA VAL A 84 13.95 -1.00 7.03
C VAL A 84 13.54 -1.04 8.50
N THR A 85 12.52 -1.82 8.88
CA THR A 85 11.99 -1.79 10.25
C THR A 85 12.49 -2.93 11.13
N GLY A 86 13.09 -3.98 10.56
CA GLY A 86 13.47 -5.20 11.26
C GLY A 86 12.30 -6.00 11.83
N LYS A 87 11.06 -5.61 11.53
CA LYS A 87 9.84 -6.27 12.03
C LYS A 87 9.42 -7.41 11.10
N PRO A 88 8.66 -8.39 11.61
CA PRO A 88 8.02 -9.41 10.77
C PRO A 88 7.16 -8.80 9.68
N GLY A 89 7.01 -9.53 8.57
CA GLY A 89 6.17 -9.15 7.44
C GLY A 89 4.73 -8.86 7.88
N TRP A 90 4.10 -7.93 7.18
CA TRP A 90 2.81 -7.37 7.61
C TRP A 90 1.66 -8.40 7.62
N TRP A 91 1.83 -9.56 6.99
CA TRP A 91 0.83 -10.64 6.97
C TRP A 91 1.43 -12.03 7.28
N GLU A 92 2.52 -12.08 8.03
CA GLU A 92 3.16 -13.35 8.42
C GLU A 92 2.22 -14.33 9.11
N THR A 93 1.17 -13.84 9.77
CA THR A 93 0.14 -14.69 10.38
C THR A 93 -0.67 -15.47 9.36
N MET A 94 -0.73 -15.01 8.11
CA MET A 94 -1.49 -15.62 7.02
C MET A 94 -0.62 -16.42 6.06
N VAL A 95 0.66 -16.04 5.90
CA VAL A 95 1.57 -16.61 4.90
C VAL A 95 2.69 -17.39 5.57
N GLY A 96 2.86 -18.63 5.19
CA GLY A 96 3.93 -19.49 5.72
C GLY A 96 3.54 -20.96 5.76
N PRO A 97 4.47 -21.86 6.14
CA PRO A 97 4.17 -23.28 6.27
C PRO A 97 3.06 -23.54 7.31
N GLY A 98 1.97 -24.18 6.87
CA GLY A 98 0.82 -24.49 7.72
C GLY A 98 -0.05 -23.28 8.08
N ARG A 99 0.17 -22.11 7.48
CA ARG A 99 -0.67 -20.93 7.60
C ARG A 99 -1.84 -21.02 6.60
N PRO A 100 -2.87 -20.14 6.68
CA PRO A 100 -3.97 -20.14 5.71
C PRO A 100 -3.51 -20.08 4.24
N LEU A 101 -2.50 -19.29 3.95
CA LEU A 101 -1.78 -19.27 2.66
C LEU A 101 -0.50 -20.12 2.83
N ASP A 102 -0.71 -21.44 2.78
CA ASP A 102 0.34 -22.43 3.07
C ASP A 102 1.39 -22.49 1.95
N THR A 103 2.60 -22.02 2.23
CA THR A 103 3.73 -22.02 1.29
C THR A 103 4.26 -23.40 0.91
N LYS A 104 3.80 -24.49 1.56
CA LYS A 104 4.04 -25.85 1.10
C LYS A 104 3.11 -26.26 -0.06
N ARG A 105 2.04 -25.52 -0.29
CA ARG A 105 1.01 -25.82 -1.30
C ARG A 105 0.96 -24.75 -2.39
N TYR A 106 1.20 -23.50 -2.03
CA TYR A 106 1.03 -22.36 -2.91
C TYR A 106 2.35 -21.63 -3.13
N PHE A 107 2.52 -21.15 -4.35
CA PHE A 107 3.53 -20.17 -4.69
C PHE A 107 2.94 -18.77 -4.58
N ILE A 108 3.42 -18.00 -3.62
CA ILE A 108 2.88 -16.69 -3.30
C ILE A 108 3.82 -15.64 -3.86
N VAL A 109 3.25 -14.66 -4.56
CA VAL A 109 3.96 -13.48 -5.09
C VAL A 109 3.33 -12.23 -4.48
N CYS A 110 4.14 -11.30 -4.03
CA CYS A 110 3.73 -9.95 -3.68
C CYS A 110 4.72 -8.96 -4.28
N SER A 111 4.24 -8.01 -5.07
CA SER A 111 5.05 -6.91 -5.61
C SER A 111 4.81 -5.62 -4.83
N ASN A 112 5.83 -4.77 -4.71
CA ASN A 112 5.61 -3.36 -4.41
C ASN A 112 4.96 -2.71 -5.63
N VAL A 113 3.93 -1.86 -5.42
CA VAL A 113 3.23 -1.20 -6.53
C VAL A 113 4.10 -0.11 -7.16
N ILE A 114 3.89 0.15 -8.46
CA ILE A 114 4.44 1.34 -9.13
C ILE A 114 3.89 2.59 -8.45
N GLY A 115 4.74 3.56 -8.18
CA GLY A 115 4.40 4.73 -7.36
C GLY A 115 4.63 4.54 -5.86
N GLY A 116 4.98 3.32 -5.42
CA GLY A 116 5.40 3.01 -4.05
C GLY A 116 6.84 3.47 -3.75
N CYS A 117 7.31 3.15 -2.54
CA CYS A 117 8.62 3.58 -2.05
C CYS A 117 9.52 2.45 -1.53
N MET A 118 9.21 1.19 -1.87
CA MET A 118 9.96 0.02 -1.41
C MET A 118 10.55 -0.76 -2.59
N GLY A 119 11.17 -0.03 -3.54
CA GLY A 119 11.98 -0.58 -4.61
C GLY A 119 11.30 -0.73 -5.97
N SER A 120 9.98 -0.59 -6.08
CA SER A 120 9.35 -0.35 -7.39
C SER A 120 9.49 1.12 -7.77
N THR A 121 9.61 1.40 -9.07
CA THR A 121 9.75 2.78 -9.56
C THR A 121 8.61 3.65 -9.06
N GLY A 122 8.96 4.75 -8.43
CA GLY A 122 8.02 5.68 -7.82
C GLY A 122 8.67 7.05 -7.57
N PRO A 123 7.99 7.99 -6.89
CA PRO A 123 8.48 9.34 -6.64
C PRO A 123 9.83 9.39 -5.92
N ALA A 124 10.10 8.44 -5.02
CA ALA A 124 11.35 8.38 -4.25
C ALA A 124 12.51 7.76 -5.02
N SER A 125 12.25 7.02 -6.12
CA SER A 125 13.31 6.39 -6.91
C SER A 125 14.01 7.38 -7.84
N THR A 126 15.25 7.06 -8.22
CA THR A 126 16.07 7.93 -9.08
C THR A 126 15.53 7.92 -10.52
N ASN A 127 15.28 9.10 -11.05
CA ASN A 127 14.99 9.31 -12.46
C ASN A 127 16.31 9.19 -13.27
N ALA A 128 16.41 8.17 -14.11
CA ALA A 128 17.59 7.88 -14.92
C ALA A 128 18.02 9.05 -15.84
N ARG A 129 17.11 9.97 -16.17
CA ARG A 129 17.42 11.14 -17.02
C ARG A 129 18.09 12.28 -16.27
N THR A 130 17.78 12.44 -14.98
CA THR A 130 18.26 13.56 -14.17
C THR A 130 19.30 13.17 -13.13
N GLY A 131 19.36 11.88 -12.75
CA GLY A 131 20.15 11.37 -11.63
C GLY A 131 19.65 11.82 -10.25
N LYS A 132 18.42 12.36 -10.17
CA LYS A 132 17.76 12.80 -8.95
C LYS A 132 16.47 12.00 -8.72
N PRO A 133 15.92 11.97 -7.50
CA PRO A 133 14.59 11.42 -7.27
C PRO A 133 13.56 12.05 -8.22
N TRP A 134 12.59 11.24 -8.64
CA TRP A 134 11.50 11.72 -9.49
C TRP A 134 10.70 12.86 -8.84
N GLY A 135 10.45 12.78 -7.54
CA GLY A 135 9.61 13.77 -6.85
C GLY A 135 8.23 13.90 -7.52
N LEU A 136 7.80 15.12 -7.77
CA LEU A 136 6.55 15.41 -8.48
C LEU A 136 6.65 15.32 -10.01
N ASP A 137 7.83 15.10 -10.58
CA ASP A 137 7.98 14.79 -12.00
C ASP A 137 7.59 13.33 -12.33
N PHE A 138 7.36 12.50 -11.31
CA PHE A 138 6.84 11.15 -11.51
C PHE A 138 5.45 11.22 -12.14
N PRO A 139 5.16 10.42 -13.19
CA PRO A 139 3.84 10.46 -13.82
C PRO A 139 2.76 9.95 -12.86
N VAL A 140 1.55 10.50 -12.96
CA VAL A 140 0.42 10.03 -12.18
C VAL A 140 0.08 8.59 -12.61
N VAL A 141 0.00 7.71 -11.63
CA VAL A 141 -0.35 6.30 -11.80
C VAL A 141 -1.75 6.01 -11.28
N THR A 142 -2.36 4.95 -11.80
CA THR A 142 -3.68 4.47 -11.43
C THR A 142 -3.65 3.03 -10.92
N ILE A 143 -4.76 2.54 -10.34
CA ILE A 143 -4.89 1.12 -9.98
C ILE A 143 -4.78 0.20 -11.22
N PRO A 144 -5.39 0.51 -12.39
CA PRO A 144 -5.13 -0.21 -13.64
C PRO A 144 -3.65 -0.26 -14.03
N ASP A 145 -2.90 0.83 -13.85
CA ASP A 145 -1.44 0.84 -14.13
C ASP A 145 -0.68 -0.13 -13.24
N MET A 146 -1.00 -0.16 -11.94
CA MET A 146 -0.40 -1.10 -10.99
C MET A 146 -0.67 -2.54 -11.40
N VAL A 147 -1.89 -2.85 -11.81
CA VAL A 147 -2.29 -4.19 -12.26
C VAL A 147 -1.59 -4.56 -13.58
N ARG A 148 -1.44 -3.64 -14.53
CA ARG A 148 -0.63 -3.87 -15.75
C ARG A 148 0.83 -4.18 -15.42
N ALA A 149 1.43 -3.43 -14.52
CA ALA A 149 2.79 -3.68 -14.07
C ALA A 149 2.93 -5.07 -13.42
N GLN A 150 1.97 -5.45 -12.57
CA GLN A 150 1.93 -6.79 -11.97
C GLN A 150 1.77 -7.88 -13.02
N ALA A 151 0.97 -7.67 -14.07
CA ALA A 151 0.82 -8.62 -15.15
C ALA A 151 2.14 -8.83 -15.91
N MET A 152 2.89 -7.76 -16.19
CA MET A 152 4.23 -7.84 -16.77
C MET A 152 5.21 -8.60 -15.87
N LEU A 153 5.16 -8.39 -14.56
CA LEU A 153 5.96 -9.15 -13.60
C LEU A 153 5.62 -10.64 -13.65
N LEU A 154 4.33 -11.00 -13.61
CA LEU A 154 3.89 -12.39 -13.63
C LEU A 154 4.29 -13.09 -14.95
N ASP A 155 4.20 -12.40 -16.07
CA ASP A 155 4.66 -12.91 -17.37
C ASP A 155 6.16 -13.22 -17.34
N ARG A 156 6.96 -12.34 -16.73
CA ARG A 156 8.41 -12.54 -16.55
C ARG A 156 8.75 -13.72 -15.64
N LEU A 157 7.89 -13.97 -14.64
CA LEU A 157 8.01 -15.14 -13.75
C LEU A 157 7.43 -16.41 -14.40
N GLY A 158 6.87 -16.30 -15.60
CA GLY A 158 6.26 -17.42 -16.35
C GLY A 158 4.92 -17.87 -15.73
N ILE A 159 4.20 -16.99 -15.02
CA ILE A 159 2.91 -17.27 -14.40
C ILE A 159 1.81 -16.74 -15.32
N THR A 160 1.13 -17.62 -16.02
CA THR A 160 0.05 -17.25 -16.94
C THR A 160 -1.32 -17.18 -16.28
N THR A 161 -1.52 -17.94 -15.21
CA THR A 161 -2.79 -18.01 -14.47
C THR A 161 -2.55 -17.93 -12.96
N LEU A 162 -3.49 -17.32 -12.25
CA LEU A 162 -3.49 -17.20 -10.81
C LEU A 162 -4.55 -18.13 -10.22
N PHE A 163 -4.16 -18.97 -9.25
CA PHE A 163 -5.11 -19.69 -8.40
C PHE A 163 -5.97 -18.70 -7.61
N CYS A 164 -5.33 -17.65 -7.09
CA CYS A 164 -6.04 -16.59 -6.37
C CYS A 164 -5.32 -15.24 -6.53
N VAL A 165 -6.08 -14.17 -6.61
CA VAL A 165 -5.62 -12.81 -6.31
C VAL A 165 -6.27 -12.35 -5.02
N VAL A 166 -5.49 -11.83 -4.08
CA VAL A 166 -6.01 -11.44 -2.76
C VAL A 166 -5.44 -10.11 -2.32
N GLY A 167 -6.30 -9.24 -1.78
CA GLY A 167 -5.86 -7.97 -1.23
C GLY A 167 -6.92 -7.30 -0.37
N GLY A 168 -6.45 -6.42 0.50
CA GLY A 168 -7.30 -5.56 1.32
C GLY A 168 -7.15 -4.09 0.96
N SER A 169 -8.21 -3.29 1.12
CA SER A 169 -8.18 -1.84 0.84
C SER A 169 -7.75 -1.56 -0.61
N MET A 170 -6.69 -0.77 -0.83
CA MET A 170 -6.08 -0.58 -2.16
C MET A 170 -5.71 -1.91 -2.82
N GLY A 171 -5.26 -2.91 -2.05
CA GLY A 171 -5.00 -4.25 -2.57
C GLY A 171 -6.26 -4.96 -3.05
N GLY A 172 -7.39 -4.73 -2.39
CA GLY A 172 -8.70 -5.22 -2.82
C GLY A 172 -9.16 -4.57 -4.14
N MET A 173 -8.91 -3.27 -4.33
CA MET A 173 -9.13 -2.59 -5.63
C MET A 173 -8.31 -3.22 -6.74
N GLN A 174 -7.02 -3.51 -6.49
CA GLN A 174 -6.16 -4.21 -7.43
C GLN A 174 -6.70 -5.62 -7.73
N ALA A 175 -7.16 -6.37 -6.71
CA ALA A 175 -7.73 -7.70 -6.91
C ALA A 175 -9.00 -7.66 -7.79
N LEU A 176 -9.88 -6.69 -7.58
CA LEU A 176 -11.06 -6.48 -8.44
C LEU A 176 -10.66 -6.07 -9.87
N GLN A 177 -9.68 -5.17 -10.00
CA GLN A 177 -9.16 -4.74 -11.31
C GLN A 177 -8.53 -5.91 -12.08
N TRP A 178 -7.80 -6.82 -11.39
CA TRP A 178 -7.28 -8.03 -12.00
C TRP A 178 -8.37 -8.88 -12.66
N THR A 179 -9.50 -9.06 -11.98
CA THR A 179 -10.61 -9.87 -12.51
C THR A 179 -11.31 -9.22 -13.68
N ALA A 180 -11.41 -7.89 -13.69
CA ALA A 180 -12.01 -7.14 -14.79
C ALA A 180 -11.09 -7.09 -16.02
N ALA A 181 -9.78 -6.82 -15.80
CA ALA A 181 -8.83 -6.66 -16.91
C ALA A 181 -8.30 -8.00 -17.47
N TYR A 182 -8.16 -9.03 -16.63
CA TYR A 182 -7.59 -10.33 -16.99
C TYR A 182 -8.47 -11.52 -16.55
N PRO A 183 -9.75 -11.57 -16.93
CA PRO A 183 -10.70 -12.57 -16.42
C PRO A 183 -10.27 -14.02 -16.69
N SER A 184 -9.60 -14.29 -17.79
CA SER A 184 -9.11 -15.63 -18.13
C SER A 184 -7.88 -16.07 -17.32
N ARG A 185 -7.22 -15.14 -16.63
CA ARG A 185 -6.02 -15.41 -15.83
C ARG A 185 -6.29 -15.64 -14.36
N VAL A 186 -7.50 -15.39 -13.87
CA VAL A 186 -7.83 -15.40 -12.42
C VAL A 186 -8.88 -16.45 -12.13
N PHE A 187 -8.51 -17.54 -11.44
CA PHE A 187 -9.46 -18.57 -11.02
C PHE A 187 -10.32 -18.10 -9.84
N SER A 188 -9.74 -17.43 -8.85
CA SER A 188 -10.46 -16.89 -7.70
C SER A 188 -9.91 -15.54 -7.24
N ALA A 189 -10.76 -14.73 -6.63
CA ALA A 189 -10.41 -13.43 -6.09
C ALA A 189 -10.98 -13.25 -4.67
N LEU A 190 -10.14 -12.75 -3.75
CA LEU A 190 -10.53 -12.38 -2.40
C LEU A 190 -10.30 -10.89 -2.19
N ALA A 191 -11.38 -10.12 -2.16
CA ALA A 191 -11.36 -8.67 -1.96
C ALA A 191 -11.85 -8.33 -0.55
N ILE A 192 -11.02 -7.65 0.24
CA ILE A 192 -11.27 -7.39 1.67
C ILE A 192 -11.33 -5.89 1.93
N ALA A 193 -12.39 -5.41 2.59
CA ALA A 193 -12.51 -4.00 3.01
C ALA A 193 -12.09 -3.01 1.92
N CYS A 194 -12.74 -3.07 0.76
CA CYS A 194 -12.46 -2.23 -0.40
C CYS A 194 -13.75 -1.84 -1.11
N SER A 195 -13.64 -0.97 -2.10
CA SER A 195 -14.76 -0.56 -2.97
C SER A 195 -14.38 -0.65 -4.44
N THR A 196 -15.39 -0.67 -5.31
CA THR A 196 -15.22 -0.60 -6.76
C THR A 196 -14.95 0.81 -7.29
N ARG A 197 -15.21 1.79 -6.45
CA ARG A 197 -14.85 3.21 -6.63
C ARG A 197 -14.88 3.91 -5.26
N HIS A 198 -14.11 4.98 -5.12
CA HIS A 198 -14.14 5.78 -3.88
C HIS A 198 -15.43 6.61 -3.77
N SER A 199 -15.95 6.67 -2.55
CA SER A 199 -17.00 7.60 -2.16
C SER A 199 -16.41 9.00 -1.93
N ALA A 200 -17.28 10.00 -1.84
CA ALA A 200 -16.88 11.37 -1.45
C ALA A 200 -16.17 11.38 -0.08
N GLN A 201 -16.57 10.51 0.85
CA GLN A 201 -15.94 10.38 2.17
C GLN A 201 -14.49 9.86 2.07
N ASN A 202 -14.22 8.83 1.23
CA ASN A 202 -12.86 8.36 0.99
C ASN A 202 -11.97 9.47 0.42
N ILE A 203 -12.47 10.16 -0.62
CA ILE A 203 -11.74 11.27 -1.26
C ILE A 203 -11.46 12.38 -0.27
N ALA A 204 -12.43 12.72 0.61
CA ALA A 204 -12.26 13.74 1.64
C ALA A 204 -11.17 13.38 2.67
N PHE A 205 -11.12 12.13 3.13
CA PHE A 205 -10.04 11.67 4.03
C PHE A 205 -8.67 11.69 3.34
N HIS A 206 -8.61 11.28 2.08
CA HIS A 206 -7.36 11.36 1.31
C HIS A 206 -6.92 12.79 1.08
N GLU A 207 -7.85 13.70 0.75
CA GLU A 207 -7.54 15.11 0.56
C GLU A 207 -7.03 15.74 1.86
N LEU A 208 -7.65 15.43 3.01
CA LEU A 208 -7.13 15.87 4.30
C LEU A 208 -5.67 15.43 4.51
N GLY A 209 -5.37 14.18 4.21
CA GLY A 209 -4.00 13.67 4.32
C GLY A 209 -3.03 14.33 3.37
N ARG A 210 -3.42 14.54 2.10
CA ARG A 210 -2.59 15.25 1.11
C ARG A 210 -2.33 16.69 1.53
N GLN A 211 -3.36 17.41 1.99
CA GLN A 211 -3.20 18.78 2.46
C GLN A 211 -2.29 18.86 3.70
N ALA A 212 -2.36 17.89 4.61
CA ALA A 212 -1.44 17.84 5.74
C ALA A 212 0.02 17.70 5.29
N VAL A 213 0.30 16.84 4.29
CA VAL A 213 1.66 16.70 3.71
C VAL A 213 2.09 17.98 3.01
N MET A 214 1.24 18.54 2.14
CA MET A 214 1.58 19.71 1.32
C MET A 214 1.70 21.01 2.13
N ALA A 215 1.04 21.09 3.29
CA ALA A 215 1.16 22.22 4.21
C ALA A 215 2.42 22.14 5.10
N ASP A 216 3.12 21.00 5.13
CA ASP A 216 4.36 20.88 5.90
C ASP A 216 5.47 21.72 5.23
N PRO A 217 6.10 22.68 5.95
CA PRO A 217 7.18 23.50 5.38
C PRO A 217 8.34 22.68 4.82
N GLU A 218 8.60 21.50 5.40
CA GLU A 218 9.70 20.62 4.97
C GLU A 218 9.36 19.81 3.71
N TRP A 219 8.14 19.93 3.15
CA TRP A 219 7.78 19.28 1.90
C TRP A 219 8.39 19.95 0.66
N HIS A 220 8.66 21.26 0.70
CA HIS A 220 9.31 22.03 -0.38
C HIS A 220 8.69 21.80 -1.76
N ASN A 221 7.35 21.79 -1.85
CA ASN A 221 6.62 21.49 -3.09
C ASN A 221 7.05 20.16 -3.74
N GLY A 222 7.34 19.15 -2.93
CA GLY A 222 7.72 17.81 -3.36
C GLY A 222 9.22 17.60 -3.59
N SER A 223 10.04 18.63 -3.48
CA SER A 223 11.51 18.57 -3.70
C SER A 223 12.32 18.44 -2.40
N TYR A 224 11.72 17.94 -1.32
CA TYR A 224 12.35 17.83 0.00
C TYR A 224 13.69 17.07 -0.01
N ALA A 225 13.89 16.12 -0.95
CA ALA A 225 15.18 15.43 -1.11
C ALA A 225 16.33 16.38 -1.49
N ASP A 226 16.06 17.40 -2.31
CA ASP A 226 17.07 18.43 -2.68
C ASP A 226 17.47 19.32 -1.47
N HIS A 227 16.63 19.35 -0.43
CA HIS A 227 16.83 20.11 0.79
C HIS A 227 17.32 19.26 1.98
N ALA A 228 17.51 17.95 1.76
CA ALA A 228 17.83 16.98 2.82
C ALA A 228 16.83 17.04 4.01
N THR A 229 15.55 17.30 3.71
CA THR A 229 14.42 17.34 4.67
C THR A 229 13.40 16.27 4.37
N HIS A 230 12.44 16.11 5.26
CA HIS A 230 11.28 15.24 5.06
C HIS A 230 10.05 15.83 5.75
N PRO A 231 8.89 15.87 5.12
CA PRO A 231 7.65 16.42 5.69
C PRO A 231 7.04 15.45 6.73
N HIS A 232 7.80 15.17 7.77
CA HIS A 232 7.44 14.18 8.80
C HIS A 232 6.18 14.57 9.54
N ARG A 233 5.96 15.87 9.81
CA ARG A 233 4.80 16.36 10.56
C ARG A 233 3.52 16.15 9.75
N GLY A 234 3.53 16.57 8.50
CA GLY A 234 2.39 16.43 7.60
C GLY A 234 2.03 14.97 7.35
N LEU A 235 3.05 14.15 7.05
CA LEU A 235 2.85 12.71 6.81
C LEU A 235 2.37 11.98 8.08
N ALA A 236 2.85 12.36 9.26
CA ALA A 236 2.38 11.81 10.53
C ALA A 236 0.90 12.15 10.78
N VAL A 237 0.47 13.40 10.53
CA VAL A 237 -0.93 13.82 10.65
C VAL A 237 -1.83 13.05 9.68
N ALA A 238 -1.39 12.87 8.43
CA ALA A 238 -2.10 12.04 7.44
C ALA A 238 -2.30 10.60 7.95
N ARG A 239 -1.27 10.01 8.58
CA ARG A 239 -1.34 8.68 9.18
C ARG A 239 -2.27 8.63 10.39
N MET A 240 -2.25 9.64 11.24
CA MET A 240 -3.15 9.73 12.39
C MET A 240 -4.62 9.76 11.94
N ALA A 241 -4.95 10.57 10.93
CA ALA A 241 -6.29 10.62 10.35
C ALA A 241 -6.74 9.24 9.82
N ALA A 242 -5.87 8.54 9.10
CA ALA A 242 -6.15 7.18 8.62
C ALA A 242 -6.41 6.21 9.78
N HIS A 243 -5.65 6.27 10.89
CA HIS A 243 -5.85 5.39 12.03
C HIS A 243 -7.18 5.58 12.76
N ILE A 244 -7.79 6.77 12.67
CA ILE A 244 -9.14 7.01 13.19
C ILE A 244 -10.16 6.19 12.39
N THR A 245 -10.01 6.07 11.09
CA THR A 245 -10.94 5.34 10.22
C THR A 245 -10.80 3.81 10.27
N TYR A 246 -9.67 3.28 10.77
CA TYR A 246 -9.41 1.84 10.82
C TYR A 246 -10.08 1.12 11.97
N LEU A 247 -10.60 1.84 12.95
CA LEU A 247 -11.27 1.28 14.11
C LEU A 247 -12.70 1.80 14.17
N SER A 248 -13.65 0.92 14.48
CA SER A 248 -15.00 1.37 14.79
C SER A 248 -15.03 2.22 16.08
N ASP A 249 -16.03 3.08 16.24
CA ASP A 249 -16.24 3.84 17.46
C ASP A 249 -16.26 2.93 18.71
N ALA A 250 -17.00 1.82 18.62
CA ALA A 250 -17.04 0.84 19.71
C ALA A 250 -15.67 0.21 20.02
N ALA A 251 -14.83 -0.01 18.99
CA ALA A 251 -13.47 -0.53 19.19
C ALA A 251 -12.55 0.52 19.82
N LEU A 252 -12.63 1.78 19.36
CA LEU A 252 -11.92 2.91 19.96
C LEU A 252 -12.31 3.10 21.43
N HIS A 253 -13.62 3.09 21.74
CA HIS A 253 -14.12 3.20 23.10
C HIS A 253 -13.63 2.06 23.98
N ARG A 254 -13.70 0.81 23.52
CA ARG A 254 -13.22 -0.37 24.28
C ARG A 254 -11.71 -0.31 24.51
N LYS A 255 -10.94 0.08 23.47
CA LYS A 255 -9.48 0.10 23.53
C LYS A 255 -8.96 1.25 24.38
N PHE A 256 -9.52 2.43 24.29
CA PHE A 256 -9.01 3.63 24.92
C PHE A 256 -10.01 4.27 25.89
N GLY A 257 -11.28 4.39 25.53
CA GLY A 257 -12.28 5.16 26.27
C GLY A 257 -11.80 6.59 26.49
N ARG A 258 -11.90 7.04 27.73
CA ARG A 258 -11.32 8.31 28.20
C ARG A 258 -10.15 8.10 29.17
N ARG A 259 -9.44 6.99 29.04
CA ARG A 259 -8.33 6.67 29.94
C ARG A 259 -7.17 7.65 29.74
N MET A 260 -6.66 8.12 30.88
CA MET A 260 -5.49 8.99 30.92
C MET A 260 -4.22 8.20 30.65
N GLN A 261 -3.22 8.87 30.08
CA GLN A 261 -1.91 8.34 29.80
C GLN A 261 -0.99 8.54 31.02
N ASP A 262 -0.69 7.45 31.75
CA ASP A 262 0.26 7.41 32.88
C ASP A 262 0.05 8.52 33.93
N ARG A 263 -1.19 8.99 34.14
CA ARG A 263 -1.57 10.03 35.08
C ARG A 263 -3.04 9.94 35.46
N GLU A 264 -3.42 10.62 36.54
CA GLU A 264 -4.80 10.65 37.05
C GLU A 264 -5.55 11.94 36.70
N LEU A 265 -4.83 13.04 36.49
CA LEU A 265 -5.41 14.35 36.23
C LEU A 265 -4.85 14.95 34.91
N PRO A 266 -5.65 15.79 34.23
CA PRO A 266 -5.19 16.53 33.06
C PRO A 266 -4.03 17.48 33.41
N THR A 267 -3.10 17.63 32.44
CA THR A 267 -1.96 18.56 32.59
C THR A 267 -2.33 20.00 32.30
N PHE A 268 -3.51 20.28 31.71
CA PHE A 268 -3.91 21.58 31.17
C PHE A 268 -2.88 22.17 30.20
N SER A 269 -2.18 21.28 29.46
CA SER A 269 -1.21 21.60 28.40
C SER A 269 -1.62 20.94 27.08
N PHE A 270 -0.76 21.03 26.04
CA PHE A 270 -0.94 20.34 24.76
C PHE A 270 -0.18 19.01 24.68
N ASP A 271 0.27 18.48 25.81
CA ASP A 271 0.82 17.12 25.88
C ASP A 271 -0.29 16.07 25.73
N ALA A 272 0.11 14.83 25.51
CA ALA A 272 -0.84 13.73 25.40
C ALA A 272 -1.37 13.36 26.79
N ASP A 273 -2.56 13.80 27.12
CA ASP A 273 -3.24 13.42 28.36
C ASP A 273 -3.97 12.08 28.23
N PHE A 274 -4.56 11.80 27.07
CA PHE A 274 -5.32 10.57 26.86
C PHE A 274 -4.51 9.50 26.10
N GLN A 275 -4.78 8.23 26.40
CA GLN A 275 -4.12 7.10 25.73
C GLN A 275 -4.30 7.10 24.21
N VAL A 276 -5.46 7.56 23.71
CA VAL A 276 -5.71 7.64 22.27
C VAL A 276 -4.80 8.67 21.58
N GLU A 277 -4.45 9.76 22.25
CA GLU A 277 -3.52 10.77 21.71
C GLU A 277 -2.12 10.18 21.57
N SER A 278 -1.62 9.50 22.60
CA SER A 278 -0.33 8.79 22.57
C SER A 278 -0.31 7.72 21.47
N TYR A 279 -1.40 6.97 21.34
CA TYR A 279 -1.55 5.98 20.28
C TYR A 279 -1.44 6.60 18.88
N LEU A 280 -2.17 7.67 18.62
CA LEU A 280 -2.14 8.33 17.30
C LEU A 280 -0.76 8.93 17.00
N ARG A 281 -0.14 9.59 17.98
CA ARG A 281 1.23 10.13 17.83
C ARG A 281 2.24 9.03 17.53
N TYR A 282 2.16 7.89 18.22
CA TYR A 282 3.01 6.73 17.95
C TYR A 282 2.80 6.16 16.53
N GLN A 283 1.54 6.04 16.08
CA GLN A 283 1.25 5.55 14.73
C GLN A 283 1.78 6.50 13.66
N GLY A 284 1.68 7.81 13.89
CA GLY A 284 2.25 8.83 13.01
C GLY A 284 3.77 8.73 12.93
N SER A 285 4.45 8.76 14.08
CA SER A 285 5.92 8.72 14.13
C SER A 285 6.51 7.43 13.55
N SER A 286 5.92 6.27 13.86
CA SER A 286 6.37 4.99 13.28
C SER A 286 6.17 4.90 11.77
N PHE A 287 5.21 5.62 11.21
CA PHE A 287 4.93 5.59 9.78
C PHE A 287 5.95 6.40 8.98
N VAL A 288 6.31 7.58 9.45
CA VAL A 288 7.24 8.47 8.74
C VAL A 288 8.65 7.91 8.64
N GLU A 289 8.99 6.94 9.49
CA GLU A 289 10.28 6.25 9.43
C GLU A 289 10.45 5.38 8.17
N ARG A 290 9.37 4.91 7.56
CA ARG A 290 9.42 3.91 6.47
C ARG A 290 8.67 4.28 5.20
N PHE A 291 7.92 5.38 5.17
CA PHE A 291 7.07 5.72 4.04
C PHE A 291 7.41 7.08 3.44
N ASP A 292 7.34 7.16 2.13
CA ASP A 292 7.64 8.38 1.37
C ASP A 292 6.40 9.26 1.22
N ALA A 293 6.58 10.56 1.41
CA ALA A 293 5.47 11.51 1.40
C ALA A 293 4.89 11.73 -0.01
N ASN A 294 5.74 11.82 -1.04
CA ASN A 294 5.25 11.95 -2.40
C ASN A 294 4.53 10.66 -2.84
N SER A 295 5.06 9.48 -2.52
CA SER A 295 4.36 8.22 -2.77
C SER A 295 2.98 8.18 -2.11
N TYR A 296 2.83 8.74 -0.90
CA TYR A 296 1.51 8.88 -0.26
C TYR A 296 0.54 9.72 -1.13
N LEU A 297 1.01 10.84 -1.68
CA LEU A 297 0.19 11.70 -2.57
C LEU A 297 -0.26 10.92 -3.82
N TYR A 298 0.67 10.24 -4.49
CA TYR A 298 0.40 9.50 -5.72
C TYR A 298 -0.54 8.32 -5.49
N LEU A 299 -0.29 7.50 -4.47
CA LEU A 299 -1.10 6.32 -4.20
C LEU A 299 -2.52 6.67 -3.74
N THR A 300 -2.69 7.73 -2.92
CA THR A 300 -4.03 8.19 -2.56
C THR A 300 -4.77 8.76 -3.78
N ARG A 301 -4.08 9.43 -4.69
CA ARG A 301 -4.68 9.90 -5.95
C ARG A 301 -5.07 8.74 -6.86
N ALA A 302 -4.25 7.70 -6.96
CA ALA A 302 -4.56 6.49 -7.72
C ALA A 302 -5.85 5.81 -7.22
N MET A 303 -6.02 5.76 -5.90
CA MET A 303 -7.24 5.22 -5.29
C MET A 303 -8.46 6.11 -5.55
N ASP A 304 -8.32 7.44 -5.51
CA ASP A 304 -9.41 8.39 -5.79
C ASP A 304 -9.90 8.29 -7.25
N TYR A 305 -9.01 8.01 -8.18
CA TYR A 305 -9.34 7.84 -9.61
C TYR A 305 -9.94 6.48 -9.95
N PHE A 306 -9.87 5.52 -9.02
CA PHE A 306 -10.38 4.19 -9.28
C PHE A 306 -11.91 4.16 -9.36
N ASP A 307 -12.41 3.78 -10.54
CA ASP A 307 -13.82 3.48 -10.80
C ASP A 307 -13.89 2.38 -11.87
N ILE A 308 -14.18 1.16 -11.43
CA ILE A 308 -14.25 -0.01 -12.31
C ILE A 308 -15.40 0.08 -13.32
N ALA A 309 -16.41 0.90 -13.04
CA ALA A 309 -17.57 1.08 -13.90
C ALA A 309 -17.39 2.21 -14.92
N ALA A 310 -16.30 3.00 -14.85
CA ALA A 310 -16.10 4.17 -15.70
C ALA A 310 -16.16 3.82 -17.19
N ASP A 311 -15.49 2.75 -17.62
CA ASP A 311 -15.45 2.28 -19.01
C ASP A 311 -16.73 1.53 -19.43
N HIS A 312 -17.69 1.39 -18.51
CA HIS A 312 -18.95 0.65 -18.67
C HIS A 312 -20.18 1.53 -18.49
N ASN A 313 -20.09 2.81 -18.83
CA ASN A 313 -21.17 3.80 -18.67
C ASN A 313 -21.73 3.89 -17.23
N GLY A 314 -20.88 3.66 -16.23
CA GLY A 314 -21.26 3.66 -14.82
C GLY A 314 -22.00 2.41 -14.34
N VAL A 315 -22.15 1.37 -15.18
CA VAL A 315 -22.85 0.13 -14.84
C VAL A 315 -21.87 -0.93 -14.37
N LEU A 316 -21.70 -1.05 -13.07
CA LEU A 316 -20.75 -1.96 -12.44
C LEU A 316 -20.90 -3.42 -12.91
N ALA A 317 -22.15 -3.91 -13.06
CA ALA A 317 -22.38 -5.28 -13.50
C ALA A 317 -21.79 -5.60 -14.88
N GLN A 318 -21.66 -4.60 -15.76
CA GLN A 318 -21.06 -4.80 -17.08
C GLN A 318 -19.55 -5.05 -17.02
N ALA A 319 -18.87 -4.48 -16.03
CA ALA A 319 -17.42 -4.72 -15.82
C ALA A 319 -17.12 -6.20 -15.46
N PHE A 320 -18.09 -6.92 -14.95
CA PHE A 320 -17.96 -8.32 -14.52
C PHE A 320 -18.80 -9.31 -15.38
N LEU A 321 -19.33 -8.85 -16.52
CA LEU A 321 -20.17 -9.69 -17.36
C LEU A 321 -19.34 -10.82 -18.01
N GLY A 322 -19.80 -12.06 -17.84
CA GLY A 322 -19.16 -13.25 -18.42
C GLY A 322 -17.89 -13.74 -17.70
N ILE A 323 -17.50 -13.09 -16.62
CA ILE A 323 -16.34 -13.50 -15.81
C ILE A 323 -16.66 -14.81 -15.06
N GLN A 324 -15.74 -15.78 -15.15
CA GLN A 324 -15.85 -17.09 -14.49
C GLN A 324 -15.10 -17.16 -13.14
N THR A 325 -14.43 -16.09 -12.76
CA THR A 325 -13.68 -15.99 -11.50
C THR A 325 -14.61 -16.19 -10.30
N ARG A 326 -14.17 -16.97 -9.33
CA ARG A 326 -14.89 -17.16 -8.06
C ARG A 326 -14.54 -16.03 -7.10
N PHE A 327 -15.54 -15.30 -6.62
CA PHE A 327 -15.31 -14.18 -5.71
C PHE A 327 -15.61 -14.54 -4.26
N CYS A 328 -14.74 -14.07 -3.36
CA CYS A 328 -15.05 -13.89 -1.95
C CYS A 328 -14.83 -12.40 -1.62
N VAL A 329 -15.90 -11.73 -1.20
CA VAL A 329 -15.86 -10.32 -0.80
C VAL A 329 -16.12 -10.24 0.69
N VAL A 330 -15.21 -9.61 1.41
CA VAL A 330 -15.31 -9.40 2.86
C VAL A 330 -15.45 -7.90 3.13
N SER A 331 -16.60 -7.52 3.68
CA SER A 331 -16.86 -6.15 4.14
C SER A 331 -17.21 -6.13 5.62
N PHE A 332 -17.04 -4.98 6.26
CA PHE A 332 -17.32 -4.80 7.68
C PHE A 332 -18.38 -3.72 7.86
N THR A 333 -19.47 -4.04 8.53
CA THR A 333 -20.60 -3.12 8.76
C THR A 333 -20.22 -1.87 9.55
N SER A 334 -19.10 -1.92 10.28
CA SER A 334 -18.57 -0.80 11.06
C SER A 334 -17.37 -0.11 10.40
N ASP A 335 -17.07 -0.44 9.14
CA ASP A 335 -15.97 0.18 8.41
C ASP A 335 -16.33 1.64 8.08
N TRP A 336 -15.48 2.54 8.53
CA TRP A 336 -15.70 3.98 8.36
C TRP A 336 -15.03 4.50 7.08
N LEU A 337 -14.01 3.79 6.62
CA LEU A 337 -13.32 4.14 5.38
C LEU A 337 -14.01 3.52 4.16
N PHE A 338 -14.44 2.25 4.25
CA PHE A 338 -15.15 1.53 3.18
C PHE A 338 -16.52 1.03 3.70
N PRO A 339 -17.48 1.95 3.91
CA PRO A 339 -18.81 1.57 4.38
C PRO A 339 -19.51 0.66 3.37
N THR A 340 -20.34 -0.29 3.91
CA THR A 340 -21.11 -1.26 3.11
C THR A 340 -22.34 -0.63 2.47
#